data_b2411980594ddf3f79ea5bad848b2ab3
#
_entry.id   b2411980594ddf3f79ea5bad848b2ab3
#
_cell.length_a   1.000
_cell.length_b   1.000
_cell.length_c   1.000
_cell.angle_alpha   90.00
_cell.angle_beta   90.00
_cell.angle_gamma   90.00
#
_symmetry.space_group_name_H-M   'P 1'
#
loop_
_entity.id
_entity.type
_entity.pdbx_description
1 polymer ?
#
loop_
_entity_poly.entity_id
_entity_poly.type
_entity_poly.pdbx_seq_one_letter_code
_entity_poly.pdbx_strand_id
1 'polypeptide(L)'
;MAVTVKDVAKHAGVSPSTVSRVCNNNPAISKETRDRVLQAINELGYELPTVQEVPSMRTIKNIGIVLPPSDREAYENTFYLKAIRGISQVCNQRQVASTIVTGMDYGEILRSIQTLHCSGGIDGFIMLYSKKDDVVIDYLCEHGLLYVVVGKPDELASQTICI
;
A
#
# COMPACT_ATOMS: atom_id res chain seq x y z
N MET A 1 -2.72 2.99 35.78
CA MET A 1 -1.65 2.51 34.88
C MET A 1 -2.30 2.10 33.59
N ALA A 2 -1.76 2.49 32.45
CA ALA A 2 -2.34 2.07 31.16
C ALA A 2 -2.02 0.59 30.92
N VAL A 3 -3.05 -0.21 30.63
CA VAL A 3 -2.90 -1.62 30.25
C VAL A 3 -2.16 -1.72 28.92
N THR A 4 -1.22 -2.64 28.81
CA THR A 4 -0.37 -2.81 27.61
C THR A 4 -0.67 -4.13 26.89
N VAL A 5 -0.25 -4.26 25.62
CA VAL A 5 -0.33 -5.52 24.85
C VAL A 5 0.35 -6.67 25.60
N LYS A 6 1.40 -6.41 26.39
CA LYS A 6 2.09 -7.43 27.18
C LYS A 6 1.21 -7.95 28.34
N ASP A 7 0.38 -7.08 28.92
CA ASP A 7 -0.53 -7.46 29.98
C ASP A 7 -1.67 -8.33 29.44
N VAL A 8 -2.23 -7.97 28.30
CA VAL A 8 -3.23 -8.78 27.59
C VAL A 8 -2.65 -10.15 27.20
N ALA A 9 -1.43 -10.18 26.65
CA ALA A 9 -0.74 -11.42 26.27
C ALA A 9 -0.55 -12.36 27.46
N LYS A 10 -0.12 -11.80 28.61
CA LYS A 10 0.07 -12.53 29.85
C LYS A 10 -1.26 -13.07 30.38
N HIS A 11 -2.33 -12.28 30.35
CA HIS A 11 -3.67 -12.66 30.82
C HIS A 11 -4.30 -13.75 29.92
N ALA A 12 -4.17 -13.63 28.60
CA ALA A 12 -4.68 -14.61 27.63
C ALA A 12 -3.79 -15.87 27.50
N GLY A 13 -2.60 -15.91 28.11
CA GLY A 13 -1.68 -17.04 28.01
C GLY A 13 -1.09 -17.21 26.60
N VAL A 14 -0.83 -16.12 25.89
CA VAL A 14 -0.28 -16.12 24.51
C VAL A 14 0.88 -15.15 24.39
N SER A 15 1.59 -15.17 23.23
CA SER A 15 2.64 -14.20 22.96
C SER A 15 2.07 -12.82 22.56
N PRO A 16 2.80 -11.72 22.79
CA PRO A 16 2.38 -10.39 22.33
C PRO A 16 2.14 -10.33 20.81
N SER A 17 2.91 -11.09 20.03
CA SER A 17 2.70 -11.22 18.58
C SER A 17 1.39 -11.91 18.22
N THR A 18 0.93 -12.87 19.05
CA THR A 18 -0.37 -13.51 18.88
C THR A 18 -1.50 -12.53 19.16
N VAL A 19 -1.39 -11.71 20.21
CA VAL A 19 -2.37 -10.64 20.48
C VAL A 19 -2.46 -9.68 19.28
N SER A 20 -1.33 -9.22 18.77
CA SER A 20 -1.27 -8.36 17.58
C SER A 20 -1.94 -9.00 16.35
N ARG A 21 -1.72 -10.30 16.11
CA ARG A 21 -2.35 -11.03 15.01
C ARG A 21 -3.86 -11.17 15.19
N VAL A 22 -4.33 -11.36 16.42
CA VAL A 22 -5.77 -11.38 16.73
C VAL A 22 -6.38 -10.02 16.46
N CYS A 23 -5.76 -8.94 16.94
CA CYS A 23 -6.21 -7.56 16.70
C CYS A 23 -6.28 -7.21 15.22
N ASN A 24 -5.33 -7.73 14.42
CA ASN A 24 -5.29 -7.54 12.96
C ASN A 24 -6.15 -8.57 12.18
N ASN A 25 -7.01 -9.29 12.86
CA ASN A 25 -7.95 -10.25 12.27
C ASN A 25 -7.30 -11.33 11.40
N ASN A 26 -6.07 -11.76 11.73
CA ASN A 26 -5.30 -12.72 10.94
C ASN A 26 -6.01 -14.09 10.88
N PRO A 27 -6.29 -14.64 9.67
CA PRO A 27 -7.01 -15.89 9.51
C PRO A 27 -6.27 -17.13 10.01
N ALA A 28 -4.95 -17.05 10.20
CA ALA A 28 -4.14 -18.16 10.70
C ALA A 28 -4.33 -18.42 12.22
N ILE A 29 -5.04 -17.55 12.95
CA ILE A 29 -5.29 -17.73 14.38
C ILE A 29 -6.58 -18.53 14.58
N SER A 30 -6.50 -19.60 15.40
CA SER A 30 -7.66 -20.42 15.74
C SER A 30 -8.75 -19.60 16.44
N LYS A 31 -10.00 -19.99 16.22
CA LYS A 31 -11.16 -19.35 16.87
C LYS A 31 -11.03 -19.30 18.40
N GLU A 32 -10.62 -20.41 18.99
CA GLU A 32 -10.41 -20.53 20.44
C GLU A 32 -9.37 -19.53 20.98
N THR A 33 -8.24 -19.40 20.29
CA THR A 33 -7.19 -18.44 20.68
C THR A 33 -7.68 -17.01 20.53
N ARG A 34 -8.46 -16.73 19.48
CA ARG A 34 -9.07 -15.43 19.24
C ARG A 34 -10.04 -15.06 20.38
N ASP A 35 -10.93 -15.96 20.73
CA ASP A 35 -11.93 -15.74 21.77
C ASP A 35 -11.28 -15.46 23.14
N ARG A 36 -10.23 -16.21 23.50
CA ARG A 36 -9.46 -15.97 24.74
C ARG A 36 -8.79 -14.60 24.77
N VAL A 37 -8.21 -14.17 23.66
CA VAL A 37 -7.55 -12.85 23.58
C VAL A 37 -8.58 -11.72 23.65
N LEU A 38 -9.72 -11.84 22.98
CA LEU A 38 -10.81 -10.86 23.03
C LEU A 38 -11.43 -10.75 24.42
N GLN A 39 -11.56 -11.87 25.11
CA GLN A 39 -12.02 -11.89 26.50
C GLN A 39 -11.03 -11.17 27.42
N ALA A 40 -9.71 -11.45 27.30
CA ALA A 40 -8.66 -10.78 28.05
C ALA A 40 -8.64 -9.26 27.82
N ILE A 41 -8.87 -8.82 26.59
CA ILE A 41 -8.96 -7.40 26.22
C ILE A 41 -10.14 -6.74 26.97
N ASN A 42 -11.31 -7.38 26.97
CA ASN A 42 -12.50 -6.88 27.66
C ASN A 42 -12.33 -6.84 29.18
N GLU A 43 -11.78 -7.90 29.78
CA GLU A 43 -11.59 -8.01 31.24
C GLU A 43 -10.58 -6.98 31.77
N LEU A 44 -9.51 -6.71 31.02
CA LEU A 44 -8.49 -5.75 31.42
C LEU A 44 -8.86 -4.30 31.07
N GLY A 45 -9.97 -4.07 30.35
CA GLY A 45 -10.32 -2.76 29.82
C GLY A 45 -9.19 -2.22 28.93
N TYR A 46 -8.47 -3.14 28.25
CA TYR A 46 -7.48 -2.74 27.28
C TYR A 46 -8.19 -2.07 26.13
N GLU A 47 -8.12 -0.74 26.12
CA GLU A 47 -8.42 -0.03 24.89
C GLU A 47 -7.46 -0.55 23.84
N LEU A 48 -7.96 -1.43 22.97
CA LEU A 48 -7.27 -1.70 21.72
C LEU A 48 -6.80 -0.33 21.25
N PRO A 49 -5.50 -0.09 21.01
CA PRO A 49 -5.10 1.12 20.28
C PRO A 49 -5.99 1.08 19.05
N THR A 50 -6.98 1.95 19.08
CA THR A 50 -8.21 1.94 18.24
C THR A 50 -7.69 1.49 16.91
N VAL A 51 -8.05 0.27 16.49
CA VAL A 51 -7.51 -0.39 15.28
C VAL A 51 -7.38 0.77 14.36
N GLN A 52 -6.13 1.22 14.14
CA GLN A 52 -5.85 2.43 13.40
C GLN A 52 -6.82 2.32 12.27
N GLU A 53 -7.89 3.03 12.40
CA GLU A 53 -9.17 2.96 11.76
C GLU A 53 -8.94 2.18 10.50
N VAL A 54 -9.50 0.99 10.33
CA VAL A 54 -9.37 0.13 9.13
C VAL A 54 -9.36 1.15 8.06
N PRO A 55 -8.17 1.54 7.52
CA PRO A 55 -7.81 2.90 7.18
C PRO A 55 -9.01 3.43 6.47
N SER A 56 -9.78 4.21 7.21
CA SER A 56 -11.18 4.50 7.00
C SER A 56 -11.20 5.00 5.60
N MET A 57 -11.53 4.13 4.67
CA MET A 57 -11.21 4.13 3.24
C MET A 57 -10.34 5.33 2.96
N ARG A 58 -9.01 5.19 3.15
CA ARG A 58 -8.09 6.32 3.14
C ARG A 58 -8.47 7.07 1.89
N THR A 59 -9.14 8.19 2.05
CA THR A 59 -9.78 8.82 0.90
C THR A 59 -8.63 9.17 -0.01
N ILE A 60 -8.44 8.36 -1.04
CA ILE A 60 -7.36 8.56 -2.01
C ILE A 60 -7.58 9.95 -2.58
N LYS A 61 -6.63 10.84 -2.34
CA LYS A 61 -6.69 12.25 -2.78
C LYS A 61 -5.75 12.51 -3.93
N ASN A 62 -4.65 11.75 -4.03
CA ASN A 62 -3.66 11.96 -5.07
C ASN A 62 -3.02 10.63 -5.50
N ILE A 63 -2.93 10.41 -6.81
CA ILE A 63 -2.34 9.20 -7.40
C ILE A 63 -1.18 9.59 -8.30
N GLY A 64 -0.05 8.88 -8.19
CA GLY A 64 1.06 8.96 -9.11
C GLY A 64 0.85 8.07 -10.33
N ILE A 65 0.94 8.62 -11.53
CA ILE A 65 0.96 7.87 -12.80
C ILE A 65 2.41 7.79 -13.24
N VAL A 66 2.99 6.61 -13.17
CA VAL A 66 4.41 6.39 -13.46
C VAL A 66 4.58 5.87 -14.87
N LEU A 67 5.32 6.62 -15.67
CA LEU A 67 5.66 6.28 -17.04
C LEU A 67 7.02 5.55 -17.08
N PRO A 68 7.28 4.73 -18.10
CA PRO A 68 8.62 4.20 -18.30
C PRO A 68 9.65 5.33 -18.52
N PRO A 69 10.93 5.04 -18.32
CA PRO A 69 12.00 5.99 -18.68
C PRO A 69 11.82 6.52 -20.10
N SER A 70 12.16 7.80 -20.26
CA SER A 70 11.96 8.53 -21.52
C SER A 70 12.92 8.05 -22.59
N ASP A 71 12.62 6.91 -23.21
CA ASP A 71 13.24 6.49 -24.45
C ASP A 71 12.43 7.07 -25.62
N ARG A 72 13.08 7.31 -26.77
CA ARG A 72 12.45 7.90 -27.95
C ARG A 72 11.15 7.21 -28.36
N GLU A 73 11.09 5.88 -28.24
CA GLU A 73 9.92 5.06 -28.54
C GLU A 73 8.75 5.28 -27.55
N ALA A 74 9.04 5.63 -26.30
CA ALA A 74 7.99 5.84 -25.29
C ALA A 74 7.18 7.11 -25.59
N TYR A 75 7.79 8.16 -26.13
CA TYR A 75 7.10 9.41 -26.48
C TYR A 75 6.17 9.28 -27.69
N GLU A 76 6.48 8.38 -28.62
CA GLU A 76 5.67 8.14 -29.83
C GLU A 76 4.51 7.18 -29.57
N ASN A 77 4.51 6.49 -28.41
CA ASN A 77 3.49 5.50 -28.12
C ASN A 77 2.19 6.15 -27.63
N THR A 78 1.22 6.20 -28.51
CA THR A 78 -0.14 6.74 -28.21
C THR A 78 -0.86 6.01 -27.08
N PHE A 79 -0.41 4.83 -26.65
CA PHE A 79 -0.95 4.09 -25.52
C PHE A 79 -0.86 4.92 -24.23
N TYR A 80 0.30 5.50 -23.92
CA TYR A 80 0.49 6.26 -22.70
C TYR A 80 -0.41 7.48 -22.63
N LEU A 81 -0.56 8.22 -23.73
CA LEU A 81 -1.48 9.35 -23.79
C LEU A 81 -2.93 8.95 -23.54
N LYS A 82 -3.36 7.83 -24.13
CA LYS A 82 -4.72 7.30 -23.93
C LYS A 82 -4.91 6.83 -22.48
N ALA A 83 -3.92 6.15 -21.91
CA ALA A 83 -3.94 5.67 -20.52
C ALA A 83 -4.01 6.85 -19.54
N ILE A 84 -3.13 7.84 -19.68
CA ILE A 84 -3.13 9.05 -18.85
C ILE A 84 -4.49 9.75 -18.93
N ARG A 85 -5.03 9.93 -20.15
CA ARG A 85 -6.34 10.57 -20.34
C ARG A 85 -7.45 9.80 -19.62
N GLY A 86 -7.49 8.48 -19.77
CA GLY A 86 -8.50 7.62 -19.13
C GLY A 86 -8.40 7.68 -17.61
N ILE A 87 -7.19 7.55 -17.06
CA ILE A 87 -6.94 7.61 -15.62
C ILE A 87 -7.34 9.00 -15.09
N SER A 88 -6.88 10.07 -15.72
CA SER A 88 -7.20 11.46 -15.30
C SER A 88 -8.70 11.73 -15.35
N GLN A 89 -9.41 11.19 -16.33
CA GLN A 89 -10.87 11.34 -16.40
C GLN A 89 -11.56 10.70 -15.19
N VAL A 90 -11.17 9.50 -14.81
CA VAL A 90 -11.71 8.81 -13.62
C VAL A 90 -11.32 9.53 -12.33
N CYS A 91 -10.06 9.98 -12.23
CA CYS A 91 -9.59 10.77 -11.10
C CYS A 91 -10.41 12.05 -10.91
N ASN A 92 -10.65 12.79 -11.99
CA ASN A 92 -11.47 14.01 -11.95
C ASN A 92 -12.92 13.73 -11.50
N GLN A 93 -13.53 12.66 -12.01
CA GLN A 93 -14.89 12.25 -11.59
C GLN A 93 -14.95 11.92 -10.09
N ARG A 94 -13.86 11.40 -9.52
CA ARG A 94 -13.74 11.00 -8.11
C ARG A 94 -13.11 12.08 -7.23
N GLN A 95 -12.82 13.26 -7.77
CA GLN A 95 -12.13 14.34 -7.07
C GLN A 95 -10.76 13.93 -6.51
N VAL A 96 -10.05 13.09 -7.25
CA VAL A 96 -8.69 12.64 -6.97
C VAL A 96 -7.73 13.43 -7.85
N ALA A 97 -6.68 13.98 -7.28
CA ALA A 97 -5.59 14.56 -8.06
C ALA A 97 -4.74 13.47 -8.71
N SER A 98 -4.18 13.74 -9.88
CA SER A 98 -3.22 12.84 -10.52
C SER A 98 -1.91 13.57 -10.81
N THR A 99 -0.80 12.95 -10.43
CA THR A 99 0.56 13.46 -10.64
C THR A 99 1.27 12.52 -11.61
N ILE A 100 1.84 13.08 -12.69
CA ILE A 100 2.62 12.29 -13.64
C ILE A 100 4.07 12.22 -13.15
N VAL A 101 4.61 11.01 -13.07
CA VAL A 101 6.00 10.74 -12.70
C VAL A 101 6.73 10.24 -13.93
N THR A 102 7.77 10.98 -14.32
CA THR A 102 8.64 10.66 -15.47
C THR A 102 10.10 10.81 -15.06
N GLY A 103 11.01 10.24 -15.84
CA GLY A 103 12.45 10.39 -15.68
C GLY A 103 13.19 9.89 -16.91
N MET A 104 14.43 10.27 -17.06
CA MET A 104 15.30 9.78 -18.15
C MET A 104 15.75 8.34 -17.89
N ASP A 105 15.82 7.94 -16.62
CA ASP A 105 16.16 6.61 -16.18
C ASP A 105 15.34 6.19 -14.95
N TYR A 106 15.44 4.91 -14.56
CA TYR A 106 14.74 4.37 -13.38
C TYR A 106 15.18 5.01 -12.07
N GLY A 107 16.42 5.50 -11.98
CA GLY A 107 16.94 6.20 -10.81
C GLY A 107 16.29 7.57 -10.61
N GLU A 108 16.00 8.30 -11.69
CA GLU A 108 15.25 9.55 -11.61
C GLU A 108 13.80 9.33 -11.24
N ILE A 109 13.17 8.32 -11.81
CA ILE A 109 11.80 7.92 -11.46
C ILE A 109 11.74 7.56 -9.97
N LEU A 110 12.69 6.76 -9.47
CA LEU A 110 12.76 6.38 -8.07
C LEU A 110 12.92 7.61 -7.16
N ARG A 111 13.83 8.54 -7.48
CA ARG A 111 14.01 9.79 -6.71
C ARG A 111 12.73 10.64 -6.66
N SER A 112 12.01 10.71 -7.77
CA SER A 112 10.72 11.43 -7.84
C SER A 112 9.67 10.77 -6.95
N ILE A 113 9.57 9.45 -6.95
CA ILE A 113 8.67 8.67 -6.09
C ILE A 113 9.04 8.85 -4.61
N GLN A 114 10.33 8.79 -4.27
CA GLN A 114 10.81 9.03 -2.91
C GLN A 114 10.43 10.42 -2.42
N THR A 115 10.61 11.43 -3.26
CA THR A 115 10.23 12.81 -2.93
C THR A 115 8.72 12.94 -2.67
N LEU A 116 7.89 12.34 -3.52
CA LEU A 116 6.43 12.35 -3.37
C LEU A 116 5.99 11.59 -2.10
N HIS A 117 6.63 10.46 -1.82
CA HIS A 117 6.37 9.68 -0.61
C HIS A 117 6.74 10.46 0.65
N CYS A 118 7.96 11.01 0.71
CA CYS A 118 8.43 11.78 1.88
C CYS A 118 7.60 13.05 2.13
N SER A 119 7.05 13.66 1.08
CA SER A 119 6.17 14.83 1.24
C SER A 119 4.77 14.47 1.75
N GLY A 120 4.43 13.19 1.83
CA GLY A 120 3.09 12.72 2.22
C GLY A 120 1.99 13.11 1.24
N GLY A 121 2.35 13.57 0.04
CA GLY A 121 1.42 14.10 -0.96
C GLY A 121 0.84 13.07 -1.92
N ILE A 122 1.12 11.76 -1.73
CA ILE A 122 0.70 10.70 -2.64
C ILE A 122 0.09 9.53 -1.86
N ASP A 123 -0.99 8.96 -2.35
CA ASP A 123 -1.70 7.85 -1.71
C ASP A 123 -1.45 6.51 -2.40
N GLY A 124 -1.01 6.51 -3.63
CA GLY A 124 -0.69 5.31 -4.39
C GLY A 124 -0.18 5.60 -5.80
N PHE A 125 0.23 4.56 -6.50
CA PHE A 125 0.86 4.67 -7.82
C PHE A 125 0.22 3.74 -8.84
N ILE A 126 0.10 4.21 -10.08
CA ILE A 126 -0.26 3.41 -11.25
C ILE A 126 0.96 3.35 -12.15
N MET A 127 1.57 2.17 -12.24
CA MET A 127 2.73 1.91 -13.09
C MET A 127 2.24 1.56 -14.50
N LEU A 128 2.60 2.37 -15.50
CA LEU A 128 2.25 2.10 -16.90
C LEU A 128 3.31 1.29 -17.64
N TYR A 129 4.15 0.60 -16.90
CA TYR A 129 5.15 -0.33 -17.41
C TYR A 129 5.38 -1.46 -16.42
N SER A 130 5.98 -2.54 -16.91
CA SER A 130 6.45 -3.66 -16.10
C SER A 130 7.88 -3.98 -16.48
N LYS A 131 8.73 -4.23 -15.50
CA LYS A 131 10.12 -4.63 -15.67
C LYS A 131 10.49 -5.68 -14.63
N LYS A 132 11.27 -6.65 -15.03
CA LYS A 132 11.86 -7.61 -14.10
C LYS A 132 12.92 -6.93 -13.23
N ASP A 133 12.98 -7.27 -11.95
CA ASP A 133 13.91 -6.71 -10.96
C ASP A 133 13.87 -5.16 -10.95
N ASP A 134 12.69 -4.60 -10.80
CA ASP A 134 12.45 -3.16 -10.86
C ASP A 134 12.67 -2.51 -9.49
N VAL A 135 13.71 -1.70 -9.38
CA VAL A 135 14.07 -0.96 -8.16
C VAL A 135 12.96 -0.03 -7.65
N VAL A 136 12.07 0.42 -8.54
CA VAL A 136 10.91 1.24 -8.17
C VAL A 136 9.86 0.38 -7.46
N ILE A 137 9.56 -0.79 -8.01
CA ILE A 137 8.61 -1.73 -7.41
C ILE A 137 9.15 -2.24 -6.07
N ASP A 138 10.44 -2.56 -5.99
CA ASP A 138 11.08 -2.96 -4.74
C ASP A 138 10.89 -1.90 -3.65
N TYR A 139 11.16 -0.64 -3.97
CA TYR A 139 10.95 0.48 -3.05
C TYR A 139 9.48 0.61 -2.60
N LEU A 140 8.52 0.49 -3.54
CA LEU A 140 7.09 0.57 -3.21
C LEU A 140 6.67 -0.55 -2.26
N CYS A 141 7.16 -1.77 -2.49
CA CYS A 141 6.93 -2.94 -1.63
C CYS A 141 7.55 -2.76 -0.23
N GLU A 142 8.81 -2.36 -0.15
CA GLU A 142 9.52 -2.17 1.12
C GLU A 142 8.85 -1.14 2.03
N HIS A 143 8.27 -0.09 1.43
CA HIS A 143 7.62 0.98 2.17
C HIS A 143 6.09 0.81 2.31
N GLY A 144 5.54 -0.32 1.85
CA GLY A 144 4.11 -0.63 1.95
C GLY A 144 3.22 0.36 1.19
N LEU A 145 3.73 0.94 0.10
CA LEU A 145 3.00 1.89 -0.72
C LEU A 145 2.04 1.15 -1.66
N LEU A 146 0.84 1.69 -1.82
CA LEU A 146 -0.14 1.12 -2.74
C LEU A 146 0.30 1.34 -4.18
N TYR A 147 0.27 0.30 -4.98
CA TYR A 147 0.52 0.43 -6.41
C TYR A 147 -0.23 -0.62 -7.24
N VAL A 148 -0.45 -0.29 -8.51
CA VAL A 148 -1.04 -1.16 -9.52
C VAL A 148 -0.15 -1.11 -10.76
N VAL A 149 0.10 -2.25 -11.38
CA VAL A 149 0.85 -2.34 -12.63
C VAL A 149 -0.11 -2.61 -13.79
N VAL A 150 -0.06 -1.76 -14.80
CA VAL A 150 -0.78 -1.93 -16.05
C VAL A 150 0.17 -2.57 -17.06
N GLY A 151 -0.08 -3.83 -17.38
CA GLY A 151 0.76 -4.61 -18.30
C GLY A 151 0.76 -6.09 -17.93
N LYS A 152 1.49 -6.89 -18.71
CA LYS A 152 1.66 -8.31 -18.44
C LYS A 152 2.74 -8.48 -17.37
N PRO A 153 2.46 -9.08 -16.23
CA PRO A 153 3.49 -9.30 -15.23
C PRO A 153 4.45 -10.38 -15.72
N ASP A 154 5.71 -10.03 -15.90
CA ASP A 154 6.77 -11.03 -15.94
C ASP A 154 7.05 -11.43 -14.48
N GLU A 155 6.48 -12.58 -14.04
CA GLU A 155 6.71 -13.22 -12.72
C GLU A 155 6.78 -12.23 -11.54
N LEU A 156 5.69 -11.54 -11.25
CA LEU A 156 5.60 -10.64 -10.11
C LEU A 156 5.20 -11.39 -8.84
N ALA A 157 5.90 -11.06 -7.76
CA ALA A 157 5.63 -11.55 -6.41
C ALA A 157 4.17 -11.32 -6.00
N SER A 158 3.66 -12.20 -5.16
CA SER A 158 2.27 -12.45 -4.76
C SER A 158 1.47 -11.30 -4.12
N GLN A 159 1.87 -10.04 -4.27
CA GLN A 159 1.19 -8.88 -3.67
C GLN A 159 0.73 -7.82 -4.66
N THR A 160 0.89 -8.06 -5.96
CA THR A 160 0.56 -7.07 -7.00
C THR A 160 -0.83 -7.35 -7.55
N ILE A 161 -1.71 -6.36 -7.48
CA ILE A 161 -2.98 -6.38 -8.22
C ILE A 161 -2.66 -5.97 -9.64
N CYS A 162 -2.67 -6.93 -10.57
CA CYS A 162 -2.58 -6.68 -12.00
C CYS A 162 -3.99 -6.58 -12.58
N ILE A 163 -4.23 -5.52 -13.32
CA ILE A 163 -5.44 -5.32 -14.11
C ILE A 163 -5.08 -5.34 -15.60
#